data_9ac65cfb9787c28936de005fec2ee200
#
_entry.id   9ac65cfb9787c28936de005fec2ee200
#
_cell.length_a   1.000
_cell.length_b   1.000
_cell.length_c   1.000
_cell.angle_alpha   90.00
_cell.angle_beta   90.00
_cell.angle_gamma   90.00
#
_symmetry.space_group_name_H-M   'P 1'
#
loop_
_entity.id
_entity.type
_entity.pdbx_description
1 polymer ?
#
loop_
_entity_poly.entity_id
_entity_poly.type
_entity_poly.pdbx_seq_one_letter_code
_entity_poly.pdbx_strand_id
1 'polypeptide(L)'
;MRLGFSSEHFYQHKSRVAVNAALRILGVFVLVSATWLATSLPVQAQNFSFNQIVIEGNERIGDGAILSQAGIARGQAVSAGQLNDAFQRLQNSGLFESVAISPSGNTLRITVVELPTINRVNFEGNKRIKDDALRSLVTSAERRVFNPKVAEEDAAQIAEAYSGAGRLAARISPRVIKRSDNRVDLIFEIFEGDVVEIERLSFVGNRVF
;
A
#
# COMPACT_ATOMS: atom_id res chain seq x y z
N MET A 1 51.51 -79.97 -29.65
CA MET A 1 50.10 -79.64 -29.75
C MET A 1 49.84 -78.29 -29.02
N ARG A 2 49.76 -77.20 -29.84
CA ARG A 2 49.55 -75.85 -29.31
C ARG A 2 48.08 -75.50 -29.54
N LEU A 3 47.38 -75.18 -28.46
CA LEU A 3 46.01 -74.65 -28.55
C LEU A 3 46.15 -73.09 -28.42
N GLY A 4 45.91 -72.44 -29.55
CA GLY A 4 45.81 -71.01 -29.60
C GLY A 4 44.42 -70.56 -29.14
N PHE A 5 44.36 -69.82 -28.06
CA PHE A 5 43.14 -69.21 -27.55
C PHE A 5 43.03 -67.79 -28.13
N SER A 6 42.06 -67.58 -28.99
CA SER A 6 41.87 -66.28 -29.66
C SER A 6 41.25 -65.27 -28.68
N SER A 7 41.99 -64.24 -28.37
CA SER A 7 41.61 -63.14 -27.47
C SER A 7 40.74 -62.06 -28.16
N GLU A 8 40.40 -62.22 -29.41
CA GLU A 8 39.69 -61.18 -30.19
C GLU A 8 38.18 -61.09 -29.92
N HIS A 9 37.53 -62.22 -29.53
CA HIS A 9 36.11 -62.21 -29.31
C HIS A 9 35.66 -61.50 -28.01
N PHE A 10 36.55 -61.29 -27.05
CA PHE A 10 36.21 -60.68 -25.77
C PHE A 10 36.18 -59.15 -25.81
N TYR A 11 36.92 -58.53 -26.72
CA TYR A 11 36.97 -57.08 -26.88
C TYR A 11 35.78 -56.52 -27.66
N GLN A 12 35.27 -57.24 -28.62
CA GLN A 12 34.14 -56.78 -29.45
C GLN A 12 32.79 -56.72 -28.65
N HIS A 13 32.65 -57.54 -27.62
CA HIS A 13 31.41 -57.57 -26.86
C HIS A 13 31.31 -56.41 -25.84
N LYS A 14 32.44 -55.96 -25.25
CA LYS A 14 32.49 -54.86 -24.32
C LYS A 14 32.26 -53.49 -24.99
N SER A 15 32.74 -53.29 -26.22
CA SER A 15 32.55 -52.03 -26.94
C SER A 15 31.07 -51.80 -27.38
N ARG A 16 30.34 -52.85 -27.73
CA ARG A 16 28.92 -52.75 -28.15
C ARG A 16 28.02 -52.44 -26.93
N VAL A 17 28.30 -52.98 -25.77
CA VAL A 17 27.53 -52.70 -24.55
C VAL A 17 27.75 -51.28 -24.05
N ALA A 18 28.99 -50.77 -24.11
CA ALA A 18 29.33 -49.40 -23.71
C ALA A 18 28.71 -48.33 -24.63
N VAL A 19 28.70 -48.58 -25.95
CA VAL A 19 28.09 -47.67 -26.94
C VAL A 19 26.58 -47.62 -26.80
N ASN A 20 25.91 -48.77 -26.56
CA ASN A 20 24.46 -48.81 -26.36
C ASN A 20 24.02 -48.17 -25.03
N ALA A 21 24.85 -48.27 -23.98
CA ALA A 21 24.60 -47.58 -22.71
C ALA A 21 24.75 -46.07 -22.83
N ALA A 22 25.79 -45.56 -23.52
CA ALA A 22 25.99 -44.17 -23.80
C ALA A 22 24.87 -43.56 -24.66
N LEU A 23 24.42 -44.29 -25.67
CA LEU A 23 23.33 -43.82 -26.54
C LEU A 23 21.98 -43.73 -25.80
N ARG A 24 21.72 -44.64 -24.85
CA ARG A 24 20.52 -44.63 -24.01
C ARG A 24 20.54 -43.47 -22.98
N ILE A 25 21.70 -43.16 -22.41
CA ILE A 25 21.87 -42.04 -21.47
C ILE A 25 21.72 -40.70 -22.22
N LEU A 26 22.28 -40.61 -23.43
CA LEU A 26 22.11 -39.38 -24.25
C LEU A 26 20.66 -39.16 -24.68
N GLY A 27 19.93 -40.25 -25.02
CA GLY A 27 18.51 -40.21 -25.39
C GLY A 27 17.60 -39.76 -24.23
N VAL A 28 17.91 -40.16 -22.99
CA VAL A 28 17.15 -39.77 -21.79
C VAL A 28 17.43 -38.29 -21.45
N PHE A 29 18.67 -37.82 -21.62
CA PHE A 29 19.02 -36.41 -21.37
C PHE A 29 18.36 -35.48 -22.38
N VAL A 30 18.23 -35.83 -23.63
CA VAL A 30 17.54 -35.03 -24.65
C VAL A 30 16.02 -35.00 -24.41
N LEU A 31 15.42 -36.11 -23.93
CA LEU A 31 14.00 -36.13 -23.57
C LEU A 31 13.67 -35.33 -22.32
N VAL A 32 14.55 -35.31 -21.32
CA VAL A 32 14.35 -34.49 -20.09
C VAL A 32 14.57 -33.00 -20.35
N SER A 33 15.50 -32.63 -21.24
CA SER A 33 15.70 -31.22 -21.62
C SER A 33 14.58 -30.66 -22.50
N ALA A 34 13.91 -31.48 -23.31
CA ALA A 34 12.78 -31.06 -24.13
C ALA A 34 11.50 -30.78 -23.32
N THR A 35 11.33 -31.42 -22.15
CA THR A 35 10.17 -31.18 -21.25
C THR A 35 10.25 -29.87 -20.48
N TRP A 36 11.44 -29.25 -20.34
CA TRP A 36 11.60 -27.96 -19.65
C TRP A 36 11.32 -26.74 -20.55
N LEU A 37 11.25 -26.90 -21.88
CA LEU A 37 10.93 -25.82 -22.81
C LEU A 37 9.42 -25.65 -23.09
N ALA A 38 8.56 -26.52 -22.58
CA ALA A 38 7.14 -26.57 -22.97
C ALA A 38 6.15 -25.93 -22.00
N THR A 39 6.58 -25.22 -20.94
CA THR A 39 5.66 -24.69 -19.91
C THR A 39 5.65 -23.18 -19.73
N SER A 40 6.11 -22.41 -20.69
CA SER A 40 5.74 -21.00 -20.75
C SER A 40 4.45 -20.82 -21.53
N LEU A 41 3.33 -21.27 -20.96
CA LEU A 41 2.02 -20.82 -21.44
C LEU A 41 1.98 -19.30 -21.23
N PRO A 42 1.73 -18.50 -22.26
CA PRO A 42 1.51 -17.09 -22.07
C PRO A 42 0.32 -16.93 -21.11
N VAL A 43 0.55 -16.34 -19.94
CA VAL A 43 -0.54 -15.87 -19.09
C VAL A 43 -1.29 -14.84 -19.93
N GLN A 44 -2.40 -15.26 -20.51
CA GLN A 44 -3.27 -14.35 -21.23
C GLN A 44 -3.82 -13.38 -20.19
N ALA A 45 -3.43 -12.12 -20.28
CA ALA A 45 -4.04 -11.05 -19.51
C ALA A 45 -5.54 -11.05 -19.85
N GLN A 46 -6.38 -11.41 -18.88
CA GLN A 46 -7.82 -11.36 -19.05
C GLN A 46 -8.22 -9.90 -19.22
N ASN A 47 -8.63 -9.53 -20.42
CA ASN A 47 -9.22 -8.24 -20.69
C ASN A 47 -10.73 -8.32 -20.49
N PHE A 48 -11.26 -7.42 -19.67
CA PHE A 48 -12.69 -7.27 -19.44
C PHE A 48 -13.21 -6.10 -20.29
N SER A 49 -14.33 -6.30 -20.95
CA SER A 49 -15.04 -5.22 -21.64
C SER A 49 -16.35 -4.98 -20.89
N PHE A 50 -16.47 -3.80 -20.28
CA PHE A 50 -17.66 -3.44 -19.53
C PHE A 50 -18.54 -2.49 -20.35
N ASN A 51 -19.77 -2.90 -20.64
CA ASN A 51 -20.75 -2.03 -21.30
C ASN A 51 -21.44 -1.11 -20.29
N GLN A 52 -21.42 -1.50 -19.01
CA GLN A 52 -22.03 -0.75 -17.93
C GLN A 52 -21.06 -0.56 -16.78
N ILE A 53 -20.98 0.65 -16.27
CA ILE A 53 -20.26 0.97 -15.03
C ILE A 53 -21.28 1.54 -14.06
N VAL A 54 -21.38 0.91 -12.88
CA VAL A 54 -22.25 1.32 -11.77
C VAL A 54 -21.39 1.80 -10.64
N ILE A 55 -21.64 3.02 -10.16
CA ILE A 55 -20.93 3.63 -9.03
C ILE A 55 -21.96 3.78 -7.92
N GLU A 56 -21.59 3.34 -6.71
CA GLU A 56 -22.46 3.33 -5.54
C GLU A 56 -21.74 3.92 -4.33
N GLY A 57 -22.50 4.63 -3.47
CA GLY A 57 -21.99 5.19 -2.21
C GLY A 57 -21.30 6.55 -2.35
N ASN A 58 -21.30 7.13 -3.53
CA ASN A 58 -20.86 8.50 -3.74
C ASN A 58 -22.01 9.48 -3.42
N GLU A 59 -21.73 10.49 -2.60
CA GLU A 59 -22.69 11.52 -2.18
C GLU A 59 -22.35 12.89 -2.78
N ARG A 60 -21.10 13.28 -2.77
CA ARG A 60 -20.59 14.59 -3.20
C ARG A 60 -19.78 14.52 -4.48
N ILE A 61 -19.07 13.40 -4.68
CA ILE A 61 -18.15 13.21 -5.80
C ILE A 61 -18.92 12.56 -6.93
N GLY A 62 -19.08 13.28 -8.05
CA GLY A 62 -19.82 12.76 -9.20
C GLY A 62 -19.10 11.58 -9.87
N ASP A 63 -19.87 10.69 -10.49
CA ASP A 63 -19.40 9.49 -11.20
C ASP A 63 -18.24 9.77 -12.16
N GLY A 64 -18.34 10.87 -12.93
CA GLY A 64 -17.31 11.26 -13.89
C GLY A 64 -15.96 11.55 -13.24
N ALA A 65 -15.96 12.18 -12.05
CA ALA A 65 -14.75 12.46 -11.29
C ALA A 65 -14.12 11.16 -10.76
N ILE A 66 -14.95 10.23 -10.26
CA ILE A 66 -14.49 8.91 -9.79
C ILE A 66 -13.86 8.11 -10.93
N LEU A 67 -14.51 8.07 -12.10
CA LEU A 67 -13.98 7.40 -13.30
C LEU A 67 -12.69 8.03 -13.80
N SER A 68 -12.61 9.34 -13.81
CA SER A 68 -11.39 10.08 -14.18
C SER A 68 -10.24 9.75 -13.24
N GLN A 69 -10.50 9.75 -11.92
CA GLN A 69 -9.51 9.41 -10.90
C GLN A 69 -9.09 7.92 -11.01
N ALA A 70 -10.03 7.02 -11.29
CA ALA A 70 -9.77 5.62 -11.53
C ALA A 70 -8.96 5.38 -12.83
N GLY A 71 -9.03 6.31 -13.79
CA GLY A 71 -8.44 6.17 -15.11
C GLY A 71 -9.14 5.10 -15.95
N ILE A 72 -10.45 4.96 -15.76
CA ILE A 72 -11.30 4.02 -16.50
C ILE A 72 -12.27 4.81 -17.36
N ALA A 73 -12.30 4.52 -18.67
CA ALA A 73 -13.28 5.10 -19.59
C ALA A 73 -14.41 4.08 -19.86
N ARG A 74 -15.62 4.58 -20.07
CA ARG A 74 -16.76 3.75 -20.46
C ARG A 74 -16.52 3.13 -21.84
N GLY A 75 -16.82 1.82 -21.98
CA GLY A 75 -16.64 1.10 -23.24
C GLY A 75 -15.20 0.69 -23.58
N GLN A 76 -14.25 0.97 -22.71
CA GLN A 76 -12.86 0.56 -22.87
C GLN A 76 -12.66 -0.87 -22.35
N ALA A 77 -11.84 -1.67 -23.05
CA ALA A 77 -11.36 -2.92 -22.53
C ALA A 77 -10.32 -2.65 -21.43
N VAL A 78 -10.50 -3.27 -20.27
CA VAL A 78 -9.68 -3.06 -19.07
C VAL A 78 -9.10 -4.40 -18.61
N SER A 79 -7.80 -4.47 -18.41
CA SER A 79 -7.14 -5.66 -17.86
C SER A 79 -7.30 -5.74 -16.35
N ALA A 80 -7.08 -6.93 -15.77
CA ALA A 80 -7.05 -7.12 -14.32
C ALA A 80 -6.01 -6.20 -13.63
N GLY A 81 -4.86 -5.97 -14.28
CA GLY A 81 -3.84 -5.03 -13.79
C GLY A 81 -4.36 -3.59 -13.74
N GLN A 82 -5.04 -3.13 -14.79
CA GLN A 82 -5.62 -1.79 -14.82
C GLN A 82 -6.75 -1.60 -13.79
N LEU A 83 -7.52 -2.65 -13.48
CA LEU A 83 -8.51 -2.60 -12.38
C LEU A 83 -7.83 -2.45 -11.02
N ASN A 84 -6.72 -3.16 -10.80
CA ASN A 84 -5.93 -2.99 -9.58
C ASN A 84 -5.31 -1.59 -9.49
N ASP A 85 -4.78 -1.06 -10.59
CA ASP A 85 -4.23 0.31 -10.62
C ASP A 85 -5.31 1.36 -10.36
N ALA A 86 -6.52 1.14 -10.89
CA ALA A 86 -7.68 1.99 -10.63
C ALA A 86 -8.06 1.97 -9.14
N PHE A 87 -8.10 0.78 -8.54
CA PHE A 87 -8.33 0.61 -7.10
C PHE A 87 -7.28 1.39 -6.29
N GLN A 88 -5.99 1.22 -6.61
CA GLN A 88 -4.90 1.92 -5.90
C GLN A 88 -4.99 3.45 -6.08
N ARG A 89 -5.33 3.94 -7.27
CA ARG A 89 -5.51 5.38 -7.50
C ARG A 89 -6.66 5.95 -6.68
N LEU A 90 -7.80 5.27 -6.63
CA LEU A 90 -8.94 5.70 -5.81
C LEU A 90 -8.61 5.63 -4.32
N GLN A 91 -8.00 4.53 -3.85
CA GLN A 91 -7.63 4.35 -2.44
C GLN A 91 -6.61 5.41 -1.97
N ASN A 92 -5.63 5.74 -2.81
CA ASN A 92 -4.59 6.72 -2.48
C ASN A 92 -4.98 8.18 -2.75
N SER A 93 -6.19 8.42 -3.29
CA SER A 93 -6.67 9.78 -3.57
C SER A 93 -6.92 10.62 -2.33
N GLY A 94 -7.08 10.00 -1.16
CA GLY A 94 -7.46 10.67 0.08
C GLY A 94 -8.91 11.17 0.10
N LEU A 95 -9.75 10.72 -0.84
CA LEU A 95 -11.16 11.12 -0.95
C LEU A 95 -12.11 10.10 -0.33
N PHE A 96 -11.68 8.84 -0.23
CA PHE A 96 -12.51 7.72 0.18
C PHE A 96 -11.95 7.01 1.42
N GLU A 97 -12.85 6.64 2.32
CA GLU A 97 -12.56 5.77 3.46
C GLU A 97 -12.38 4.32 3.00
N SER A 98 -13.23 3.90 2.06
CA SER A 98 -13.12 2.58 1.44
C SER A 98 -13.51 2.62 -0.03
N VAL A 99 -12.90 1.72 -0.80
CA VAL A 99 -13.15 1.51 -2.22
C VAL A 99 -13.25 0.01 -2.47
N ALA A 100 -14.22 -0.41 -3.28
CA ALA A 100 -14.29 -1.78 -3.79
C ALA A 100 -14.57 -1.73 -5.29
N ILE A 101 -13.83 -2.52 -6.07
CA ILE A 101 -14.03 -2.65 -7.52
C ILE A 101 -14.36 -4.12 -7.79
N SER A 102 -15.56 -4.39 -8.30
CA SER A 102 -16.07 -5.73 -8.53
C SER A 102 -16.53 -5.89 -9.97
N PRO A 103 -15.77 -6.60 -10.81
CA PRO A 103 -16.22 -6.98 -12.14
C PRO A 103 -17.29 -8.09 -12.01
N SER A 104 -18.43 -7.92 -12.68
CA SER A 104 -19.51 -8.92 -12.72
C SER A 104 -20.06 -9.02 -14.15
N GLY A 105 -19.63 -10.03 -14.89
CA GLY A 105 -20.00 -10.18 -16.28
C GLY A 105 -19.63 -8.96 -17.12
N ASN A 106 -20.61 -8.28 -17.66
CA ASN A 106 -20.43 -7.09 -18.50
C ASN A 106 -20.57 -5.75 -17.74
N THR A 107 -20.69 -5.81 -16.40
CA THR A 107 -20.85 -4.66 -15.52
C THR A 107 -19.64 -4.52 -14.59
N LEU A 108 -19.08 -3.33 -14.51
CA LEU A 108 -18.10 -2.95 -13.49
C LEU A 108 -18.82 -2.20 -12.38
N ARG A 109 -18.82 -2.75 -11.17
CA ARG A 109 -19.33 -2.08 -9.98
C ARG A 109 -18.18 -1.47 -9.20
N ILE A 110 -18.27 -0.17 -8.94
CA ILE A 110 -17.34 0.57 -8.08
C ILE A 110 -18.14 1.07 -6.88
N THR A 111 -17.86 0.52 -5.71
CA THR A 111 -18.50 0.95 -4.46
C THR A 111 -17.50 1.77 -3.68
N VAL A 112 -17.90 2.97 -3.27
CA VAL A 112 -17.06 3.89 -2.50
C VAL A 112 -17.76 4.34 -1.23
N VAL A 113 -16.97 4.66 -0.20
CA VAL A 113 -17.43 5.39 0.98
C VAL A 113 -16.59 6.66 1.05
N GLU A 114 -17.23 7.81 0.89
CA GLU A 114 -16.53 9.09 0.90
C GLU A 114 -16.06 9.47 2.30
N LEU A 115 -14.84 9.96 2.41
CA LEU A 115 -14.35 10.60 3.64
C LEU A 115 -15.17 11.87 3.91
N PRO A 116 -15.53 12.13 5.18
CA PRO A 116 -16.33 13.32 5.53
C PRO A 116 -15.56 14.61 5.30
N THR A 117 -16.29 15.71 5.22
CA THR A 117 -15.71 17.05 5.15
C THR A 117 -15.62 17.68 6.54
N ILE A 118 -14.51 18.33 6.84
CA ILE A 118 -14.34 19.06 8.09
C ILE A 118 -15.27 20.29 8.08
N ASN A 119 -16.18 20.32 9.06
CA ASN A 119 -17.07 21.45 9.29
C ASN A 119 -16.37 22.54 10.12
N ARG A 120 -15.69 22.13 11.21
CA ARG A 120 -14.91 23.02 12.09
C ARG A 120 -13.67 22.32 12.60
N VAL A 121 -12.62 23.11 12.87
CA VAL A 121 -11.42 22.68 13.58
C VAL A 121 -11.37 23.48 14.89
N ASN A 122 -11.39 22.79 16.03
CA ASN A 122 -11.35 23.37 17.36
C ASN A 122 -10.16 22.83 18.16
N PHE A 123 -9.70 23.63 19.10
CA PHE A 123 -8.64 23.26 20.06
C PHE A 123 -9.26 23.37 21.47
N GLU A 124 -9.06 22.35 22.30
CA GLU A 124 -9.58 22.31 23.67
C GLU A 124 -8.44 22.01 24.64
N GLY A 125 -8.39 22.75 25.76
CA GLY A 125 -7.38 22.55 26.80
C GLY A 125 -6.09 23.34 26.62
N ASN A 126 -5.93 24.07 25.52
CA ASN A 126 -4.78 24.91 25.23
C ASN A 126 -4.86 26.24 26.04
N LYS A 127 -3.93 26.43 26.97
CA LYS A 127 -3.77 27.67 27.76
C LYS A 127 -2.54 28.45 27.35
N ARG A 128 -1.45 27.74 27.04
CA ARG A 128 -0.15 28.32 26.71
C ARG A 128 -0.07 28.85 25.29
N ILE A 129 -0.58 28.08 24.31
CA ILE A 129 -0.56 28.45 22.90
C ILE A 129 -2.00 28.77 22.48
N LYS A 130 -2.20 29.96 21.87
CA LYS A 130 -3.52 30.41 21.44
C LYS A 130 -3.98 29.67 20.16
N ASP A 131 -5.30 29.60 19.94
CA ASP A 131 -5.93 28.95 18.80
C ASP A 131 -5.37 29.40 17.45
N ASP A 132 -5.14 30.74 17.28
CA ASP A 132 -4.64 31.25 16.00
C ASP A 132 -3.23 30.73 15.68
N ALA A 133 -2.38 30.58 16.68
CA ALA A 133 -1.06 29.99 16.52
C ALA A 133 -1.14 28.51 16.23
N LEU A 134 -2.01 27.77 16.94
CA LEU A 134 -2.25 26.35 16.66
C LEU A 134 -2.84 26.13 15.28
N ARG A 135 -3.77 26.96 14.86
CA ARG A 135 -4.39 26.90 13.53
C ARG A 135 -3.39 27.07 12.39
N SER A 136 -2.32 27.83 12.61
CA SER A 136 -1.26 28.01 11.62
C SER A 136 -0.31 26.81 11.50
N LEU A 137 -0.29 25.91 12.50
CA LEU A 137 0.55 24.72 12.52
C LEU A 137 -0.09 23.52 11.85
N VAL A 138 -1.43 23.47 11.81
CA VAL A 138 -2.16 22.30 11.30
C VAL A 138 -2.49 22.44 9.82
N THR A 139 -2.49 21.32 9.14
CA THR A 139 -2.89 21.19 7.73
C THR A 139 -4.40 21.00 7.58
N SER A 140 -5.04 20.38 8.60
CA SER A 140 -6.48 20.20 8.64
C SER A 140 -7.19 21.56 8.70
N ALA A 141 -8.13 21.78 7.77
CA ALA A 141 -8.86 23.04 7.67
C ALA A 141 -10.34 22.80 7.36
N GLU A 142 -11.18 23.78 7.72
CA GLU A 142 -12.59 23.77 7.41
C GLU A 142 -12.83 23.62 5.90
N ARG A 143 -13.90 22.91 5.52
CA ARG A 143 -14.29 22.62 4.14
C ARG A 143 -13.33 21.71 3.37
N ARG A 144 -12.31 21.16 4.00
CA ARG A 144 -11.45 20.12 3.44
C ARG A 144 -11.93 18.73 3.82
N VAL A 145 -11.54 17.75 3.02
CA VAL A 145 -11.80 16.33 3.33
C VAL A 145 -11.01 15.97 4.58
N PHE A 146 -11.68 15.34 5.55
CA PHE A 146 -11.05 14.84 6.75
C PHE A 146 -10.22 13.59 6.40
N ASN A 147 -8.95 13.62 6.76
CA ASN A 147 -8.07 12.48 6.65
C ASN A 147 -7.51 12.15 8.05
N PRO A 148 -7.81 10.95 8.61
CA PRO A 148 -7.32 10.57 9.93
C PRO A 148 -5.80 10.67 10.08
N LYS A 149 -5.04 10.28 9.04
CA LYS A 149 -3.59 10.34 9.06
C LYS A 149 -3.08 11.78 9.16
N VAL A 150 -3.69 12.71 8.42
CA VAL A 150 -3.32 14.14 8.51
C VAL A 150 -3.65 14.70 9.89
N ALA A 151 -4.77 14.29 10.50
CA ALA A 151 -5.12 14.73 11.85
C ALA A 151 -4.11 14.25 12.90
N GLU A 152 -3.59 13.03 12.78
CA GLU A 152 -2.51 12.53 13.65
C GLU A 152 -1.18 13.27 13.41
N GLU A 153 -0.84 13.56 12.17
CA GLU A 153 0.34 14.36 11.81
C GLU A 153 0.23 15.79 12.39
N ASP A 154 -0.95 16.41 12.30
CA ASP A 154 -1.23 17.71 12.89
C ASP A 154 -1.10 17.68 14.43
N ALA A 155 -1.61 16.61 15.07
CA ALA A 155 -1.47 16.42 16.52
C ALA A 155 0.00 16.33 16.94
N ALA A 156 0.83 15.62 16.14
CA ALA A 156 2.27 15.54 16.39
C ALA A 156 2.96 16.90 16.25
N GLN A 157 2.59 17.71 15.26
CA GLN A 157 3.13 19.06 15.08
C GLN A 157 2.76 20.00 16.25
N ILE A 158 1.52 19.89 16.73
CA ILE A 158 1.10 20.63 17.94
C ILE A 158 1.93 20.17 19.14
N ALA A 159 2.15 18.85 19.33
CA ALA A 159 2.95 18.33 20.44
C ALA A 159 4.40 18.85 20.38
N GLU A 160 4.98 18.94 19.21
CA GLU A 160 6.33 19.51 19.01
C GLU A 160 6.37 20.99 19.40
N ALA A 161 5.36 21.78 19.01
CA ALA A 161 5.26 23.19 19.39
C ALA A 161 5.17 23.36 20.92
N TYR A 162 4.41 22.50 21.61
CA TYR A 162 4.34 22.48 23.07
C TYR A 162 5.68 22.06 23.70
N SER A 163 6.38 21.09 23.14
CA SER A 163 7.70 20.66 23.58
C SER A 163 8.71 21.84 23.49
N GLY A 164 8.70 22.57 22.36
CA GLY A 164 9.50 23.77 22.18
C GLY A 164 9.15 24.92 23.17
N ALA A 165 7.91 24.92 23.68
CA ALA A 165 7.46 25.86 24.73
C ALA A 165 7.73 25.37 26.17
N GLY A 166 8.56 24.32 26.35
CA GLY A 166 8.92 23.73 27.64
C GLY A 166 7.87 22.80 28.26
N ARG A 167 6.89 22.36 27.48
CA ARG A 167 5.82 21.43 27.90
C ARG A 167 6.07 20.02 27.35
N LEU A 168 7.13 19.37 27.82
CA LEU A 168 7.55 18.04 27.31
C LEU A 168 6.54 16.92 27.60
N ALA A 169 5.65 17.10 28.58
CA ALA A 169 4.61 16.13 28.94
C ALA A 169 3.27 16.41 28.22
N ALA A 170 3.23 17.33 27.26
CA ALA A 170 2.02 17.64 26.51
C ALA A 170 1.56 16.43 25.70
N ARG A 171 0.25 16.19 25.69
CA ARG A 171 -0.40 15.15 24.91
C ARG A 171 -1.53 15.75 24.11
N ILE A 172 -1.57 15.43 22.82
CA ILE A 172 -2.59 15.92 21.90
C ILE A 172 -3.29 14.72 21.29
N SER A 173 -4.62 14.74 21.33
CA SER A 173 -5.44 13.67 20.76
C SER A 173 -6.50 14.28 19.84
N PRO A 174 -6.51 13.91 18.54
CA PRO A 174 -7.57 14.33 17.66
C PRO A 174 -8.87 13.56 17.98
N ARG A 175 -9.96 14.28 18.15
CA ARG A 175 -11.30 13.75 18.38
C ARG A 175 -12.23 14.22 17.26
N VAL A 176 -13.00 13.28 16.71
CA VAL A 176 -13.93 13.52 15.60
C VAL A 176 -15.36 13.41 16.08
N ILE A 177 -16.16 14.44 15.85
CA ILE A 177 -17.60 14.44 16.09
C ILE A 177 -18.33 14.41 14.77
N LYS A 178 -19.02 13.29 14.49
CA LYS A 178 -19.83 13.14 13.27
C LYS A 178 -21.01 14.10 13.29
N ARG A 179 -21.28 14.72 12.15
CA ARG A 179 -22.42 15.61 11.88
C ARG A 179 -23.28 15.06 10.72
N SER A 180 -24.39 15.71 10.44
CA SER A 180 -25.19 15.44 9.24
C SER A 180 -24.40 15.76 7.96
N ASP A 181 -24.89 15.27 6.81
CA ASP A 181 -24.39 15.58 5.47
C ASP A 181 -22.89 15.22 5.27
N ASN A 182 -22.50 14.05 5.79
CA ASN A 182 -21.13 13.54 5.73
C ASN A 182 -20.09 14.59 6.15
N ARG A 183 -20.35 15.28 7.28
CA ARG A 183 -19.45 16.27 7.88
C ARG A 183 -18.95 15.82 9.24
N VAL A 184 -17.79 16.39 9.65
CA VAL A 184 -17.23 16.16 10.99
C VAL A 184 -16.71 17.47 11.58
N ASP A 185 -16.81 17.59 12.90
CA ASP A 185 -16.01 18.57 13.65
C ASP A 185 -14.75 17.84 14.15
N LEU A 186 -13.59 18.41 13.84
CA LEU A 186 -12.29 17.92 14.31
C LEU A 186 -11.89 18.75 15.53
N ILE A 187 -11.63 18.08 16.64
CA ILE A 187 -11.22 18.72 17.90
C ILE A 187 -9.87 18.14 18.30
N PHE A 188 -8.89 19.01 18.50
CA PHE A 188 -7.62 18.63 19.11
C PHE A 188 -7.74 18.84 20.62
N GLU A 189 -7.87 17.73 21.37
CA GLU A 189 -7.84 17.75 22.83
C GLU A 189 -6.40 17.84 23.30
N ILE A 190 -6.05 18.90 24.01
CA ILE A 190 -4.71 19.24 24.42
C ILE A 190 -4.59 19.14 25.94
N PHE A 191 -3.76 18.22 26.38
CA PHE A 191 -3.32 18.15 27.78
C PHE A 191 -1.89 18.70 27.84
N GLU A 192 -1.72 19.91 28.38
CA GLU A 192 -0.42 20.60 28.34
C GLU A 192 0.63 19.99 29.28
N GLY A 193 0.19 19.22 30.30
CA GLY A 193 1.09 18.71 31.34
C GLY A 193 1.72 19.83 32.21
N ASP A 194 2.62 19.43 33.11
CA ASP A 194 3.37 20.35 33.96
C ASP A 194 4.60 20.89 33.24
N VAL A 195 5.09 22.04 33.72
CA VAL A 195 6.36 22.61 33.26
C VAL A 195 7.50 21.74 33.79
N VAL A 196 8.37 21.31 32.89
CA VAL A 196 9.60 20.62 33.28
C VAL A 196 10.71 21.64 33.44
N GLU A 197 11.18 21.82 34.67
CA GLU A 197 12.31 22.67 35.00
C GLU A 197 13.53 21.81 35.37
N ILE A 198 14.71 22.19 34.86
CA ILE A 198 15.97 21.53 35.25
C ILE A 198 16.47 22.22 36.54
N GLU A 199 16.24 21.58 37.67
CA GLU A 199 16.68 22.09 38.97
C GLU A 199 18.22 22.09 39.14
N ARG A 200 18.90 21.10 38.51
CA ARG A 200 20.34 20.95 38.68
C ARG A 200 20.98 20.27 37.47
N LEU A 201 22.06 20.84 36.97
CA LEU A 201 22.97 20.26 36.01
C LEU A 201 24.31 19.96 36.69
N SER A 202 24.71 18.73 36.89
CA SER A 202 25.96 18.30 37.47
C SER A 202 26.87 17.68 36.42
N PHE A 203 28.09 18.21 36.28
CA PHE A 203 29.13 17.63 35.45
C PHE A 203 30.05 16.79 36.30
N VAL A 204 30.05 15.46 36.08
CA VAL A 204 30.92 14.52 36.78
C VAL A 204 32.03 14.05 35.84
N GLY A 205 33.30 14.15 36.29
CA GLY A 205 34.43 13.59 35.53
C GLY A 205 35.14 14.56 34.57
N ASN A 206 34.87 15.89 34.65
CA ASN A 206 35.68 16.85 33.94
C ASN A 206 37.05 17.01 34.65
N ARG A 207 38.08 16.37 34.09
CA ARG A 207 39.48 16.40 34.62
C ARG A 207 40.45 17.15 33.71
N VAL A 208 39.96 17.94 32.77
CA VAL A 208 40.80 18.66 31.82
C VAL A 208 40.87 20.12 32.24
N PHE A 209 42.01 20.49 32.78
CA PHE A 209 42.54 21.86 32.83
C PHE A 209 43.90 21.80 32.22
#